data_da0065c819bc3e41c4be53c72d574d83
#
_entry.id   da0065c819bc3e41c4be53c72d574d83
#
_cell.length_a   1.000
_cell.length_b   1.000
_cell.length_c   1.000
_cell.angle_alpha   90.00
_cell.angle_beta   90.00
_cell.angle_gamma   90.00
#
_symmetry.space_group_name_H-M   'P 1'
#
loop_
_entity.id
_entity.type
_entity.pdbx_description
1 polymer ?
#
loop_
_entity_poly.entity_id
_entity_poly.type
_entity_poly.pdbx_seq_one_letter_code
_entity_poly.pdbx_strand_id
1 'polypeptide(L)'
;MIIIVESGATKTDWCAAALDKEPINVKTAGMNLATMPQDVIEGIVAEAMAEFKAKGLDSKVSEVHFYAAGLIVPEGEKVPPQAKGLDHVLRSLFPEAEMEYASDLLDAARAVCGHKP
;
A
#
# COMPACT_ATOMS: atom_id res chain seq x y z
N MET A 1 4.45 12.41 3.89
CA MET A 1 4.29 11.05 4.47
C MET A 1 4.21 10.01 3.36
N ILE A 2 4.84 8.88 3.54
CA ILE A 2 4.91 7.79 2.58
C ILE A 2 4.17 6.59 3.15
N ILE A 3 3.31 5.96 2.34
CA ILE A 3 2.67 4.72 2.72
C ILE A 3 3.31 3.58 1.93
N ILE A 4 3.75 2.54 2.63
CA ILE A 4 4.32 1.34 2.04
C ILE A 4 3.43 0.17 2.35
N VAL A 5 3.03 -0.57 1.31
CA VAL A 5 2.13 -1.70 1.43
C VAL A 5 2.82 -2.95 0.94
N GLU A 6 2.86 -3.98 1.78
CA GLU A 6 3.40 -5.28 1.42
C GLU A 6 2.26 -6.30 1.50
N SER A 7 1.78 -6.73 0.35
CA SER A 7 0.64 -7.63 0.27
C SER A 7 1.06 -9.07 0.05
N GLY A 8 0.60 -9.95 0.93
CA GLY A 8 0.79 -11.38 0.81
C GLY A 8 -0.54 -12.09 0.58
N ALA A 9 -0.49 -13.43 0.49
CA ALA A 9 -1.68 -14.24 0.25
C ALA A 9 -2.65 -14.22 1.43
N THR A 10 -2.13 -14.14 2.66
CA THR A 10 -2.95 -14.23 3.86
C THR A 10 -3.10 -12.92 4.61
N LYS A 11 -2.16 -12.00 4.42
CA LYS A 11 -2.20 -10.71 5.12
C LYS A 11 -1.53 -9.63 4.30
N THR A 12 -1.89 -8.39 4.60
CA THR A 12 -1.26 -7.21 4.02
C THR A 12 -0.73 -6.35 5.16
N ASP A 13 0.54 -5.97 5.07
CA ASP A 13 1.16 -5.06 6.01
C ASP A 13 1.19 -3.65 5.41
N TRP A 14 0.65 -2.70 6.16
CA TRP A 14 0.60 -1.29 5.76
C TRP A 14 1.47 -0.49 6.71
N CYS A 15 2.29 0.40 6.18
CA CYS A 15 3.15 1.25 6.99
C CYS A 15 3.10 2.68 6.49
N ALA A 16 2.75 3.61 7.38
CA ALA A 16 2.81 5.04 7.08
C ALA A 16 4.03 5.62 7.80
N ALA A 17 4.94 6.21 7.05
CA ALA A 17 6.20 6.73 7.58
C ALA A 17 6.41 8.19 7.23
N ALA A 18 6.93 8.96 8.18
CA ALA A 18 7.34 10.34 7.98
C ALA A 18 8.67 10.56 8.69
N LEU A 19 9.43 11.57 8.24
CA LEU A 19 10.78 11.81 8.74
C LEU A 19 10.84 12.12 10.23
N ASP A 20 9.85 12.79 10.75
CA ASP A 20 9.84 13.29 12.14
C ASP A 20 8.88 12.54 13.06
N LYS A 21 8.33 11.43 12.59
CA LYS A 21 7.35 10.65 13.35
C LYS A 21 7.67 9.17 13.29
N GLU A 22 7.21 8.44 14.30
CA GLU A 22 7.33 7.00 14.28
C GLU A 22 6.39 6.40 13.24
N PRO A 23 6.80 5.32 12.57
CA PRO A 23 5.94 4.66 11.60
C PRO A 23 4.68 4.12 12.24
N ILE A 24 3.57 4.23 11.51
CA ILE A 24 2.29 3.65 11.93
C ILE A 24 2.09 2.37 11.12
N ASN A 25 1.93 1.25 11.81
CA ASN A 25 1.77 -0.05 11.17
C ASN A 25 0.35 -0.56 11.33
N VAL A 26 -0.22 -1.06 10.23
CA VAL A 26 -1.57 -1.61 10.18
C VAL A 26 -1.50 -2.94 9.43
N LYS A 27 -2.31 -3.90 9.85
CA LYS A 27 -2.42 -5.19 9.16
C LYS A 27 -3.86 -5.43 8.76
N THR A 28 -4.03 -5.92 7.54
CA THR A 28 -5.35 -6.30 7.02
C THR A 28 -5.26 -7.68 6.37
N ALA A 29 -6.40 -8.17 5.87
CA ALA A 29 -6.42 -9.39 5.08
C ALA A 29 -5.55 -9.26 3.84
N GLY A 30 -5.04 -10.37 3.34
CA GLY A 30 -4.25 -10.37 2.12
C GLY A 30 -5.07 -9.96 0.91
N MET A 31 -4.40 -9.36 -0.07
CA MET A 31 -5.04 -8.93 -1.31
C MET A 31 -4.46 -9.69 -2.50
N ASN A 32 -5.29 -10.50 -3.15
CA ASN A 32 -4.91 -11.14 -4.40
C ASN A 32 -5.59 -10.38 -5.54
N LEU A 33 -4.87 -9.43 -6.11
CA LEU A 33 -5.42 -8.53 -7.12
C LEU A 33 -5.89 -9.24 -8.39
N ALA A 34 -5.37 -10.44 -8.66
CA ALA A 34 -5.76 -11.19 -9.85
C ALA A 34 -7.16 -11.79 -9.75
N THR A 35 -7.62 -12.10 -8.55
CA THR A 35 -8.89 -12.82 -8.34
C THR A 35 -9.89 -12.07 -7.45
N MET A 36 -9.45 -11.05 -6.74
CA MET A 36 -10.28 -10.37 -5.75
C MET A 36 -11.25 -9.38 -6.40
N PRO A 37 -12.55 -9.43 -6.05
CA PRO A 37 -13.51 -8.45 -6.56
C PRO A 37 -13.18 -7.04 -6.09
N GLN A 38 -13.62 -6.04 -6.87
CA GLN A 38 -13.33 -4.63 -6.59
C GLN A 38 -13.88 -4.19 -5.23
N ASP A 39 -15.09 -4.61 -4.87
CA ASP A 39 -15.70 -4.23 -3.60
C ASP A 39 -14.91 -4.76 -2.39
N VAL A 40 -14.30 -5.93 -2.53
CA VAL A 40 -13.46 -6.51 -1.47
C VAL A 40 -12.18 -5.69 -1.32
N ILE A 41 -11.56 -5.30 -2.44
CA ILE A 41 -10.37 -4.45 -2.42
C ILE A 41 -10.70 -3.12 -1.72
N GLU A 42 -11.80 -2.50 -2.08
CA GLU A 42 -12.22 -1.24 -1.47
C GLU A 42 -12.45 -1.38 0.03
N GLY A 43 -13.03 -2.48 0.45
CA GLY A 43 -13.27 -2.76 1.86
C GLY A 43 -11.98 -2.92 2.66
N ILE A 44 -10.99 -3.62 2.09
CA ILE A 44 -9.70 -3.80 2.74
C ILE A 44 -8.96 -2.46 2.86
N VAL A 45 -8.97 -1.66 1.82
CA VAL A 45 -8.33 -0.34 1.84
C VAL A 45 -9.01 0.57 2.86
N ALA A 46 -10.34 0.55 2.91
CA ALA A 46 -11.10 1.33 3.88
C ALA A 46 -10.79 0.92 5.33
N GLU A 47 -10.64 -0.38 5.57
CA GLU A 47 -10.23 -0.88 6.88
C GLU A 47 -8.85 -0.36 7.28
N ALA A 48 -7.89 -0.41 6.34
CA ALA A 48 -6.55 0.11 6.60
C ALA A 48 -6.58 1.60 6.92
N MET A 49 -7.36 2.38 6.18
CA MET A 49 -7.46 3.82 6.40
C MET A 49 -8.09 4.14 7.76
N ALA A 50 -9.12 3.39 8.15
CA ALA A 50 -9.76 3.57 9.45
C ALA A 50 -8.77 3.28 10.60
N GLU A 51 -7.96 2.23 10.46
CA GLU A 51 -6.94 1.89 11.44
C GLU A 51 -5.85 2.96 11.51
N PHE A 52 -5.42 3.49 10.38
CA PHE A 52 -4.45 4.59 10.36
C PHE A 52 -4.98 5.80 11.10
N LYS A 53 -6.23 6.17 10.90
CA LYS A 53 -6.85 7.30 11.59
C LYS A 53 -6.92 7.04 13.10
N ALA A 54 -7.30 5.84 13.48
CA ALA A 54 -7.37 5.45 14.89
C ALA A 54 -6.02 5.53 15.58
N LYS A 55 -4.93 5.31 14.81
CA LYS A 55 -3.57 5.37 15.33
C LYS A 55 -2.92 6.75 15.20
N GLY A 56 -3.65 7.74 14.74
CA GLY A 56 -3.17 9.12 14.71
C GLY A 56 -2.63 9.62 13.38
N LEU A 57 -2.93 8.95 12.28
CA LEU A 57 -2.51 9.44 10.97
C LEU A 57 -3.25 10.73 10.63
N ASP A 58 -2.51 11.82 10.57
CA ASP A 58 -3.07 13.14 10.31
C ASP A 58 -2.29 13.91 9.23
N SER A 59 -1.28 13.29 8.66
CA SER A 59 -0.42 13.94 7.68
C SER A 59 -0.86 13.61 6.25
N LYS A 60 -0.53 14.51 5.34
CA LYS A 60 -0.84 14.32 3.93
C LYS A 60 0.10 13.28 3.33
N VAL A 61 -0.45 12.35 2.57
CA VAL A 61 0.31 11.29 1.92
C VAL A 61 0.85 11.80 0.59
N SER A 62 2.17 11.71 0.40
CA SER A 62 2.84 12.16 -0.82
C SER A 62 3.19 11.02 -1.77
N GLU A 63 3.36 9.80 -1.24
CA GLU A 63 3.72 8.64 -2.04
C GLU A 63 3.08 7.38 -1.46
N VAL A 64 2.70 6.45 -2.34
CA VAL A 64 2.22 5.13 -1.95
C VAL A 64 3.02 4.11 -2.75
N HIS A 65 3.69 3.19 -2.05
CA HIS A 65 4.47 2.12 -2.65
C HIS A 65 3.80 0.79 -2.33
N PHE A 66 3.37 0.09 -3.35
CA PHE A 66 2.68 -1.19 -3.22
C PHE A 66 3.54 -2.32 -3.74
N TYR A 67 3.78 -3.30 -2.89
CA TYR A 67 4.58 -4.49 -3.24
C TYR A 67 3.76 -5.74 -3.01
N ALA A 68 3.69 -6.59 -4.04
CA ALA A 68 2.97 -7.86 -3.95
C ALA A 68 3.70 -8.92 -4.77
N ALA A 69 3.91 -10.09 -4.17
CA ALA A 69 4.54 -11.20 -4.89
C ALA A 69 3.72 -11.56 -6.13
N GLY A 70 4.39 -11.77 -7.25
CA GLY A 70 3.73 -12.13 -8.48
C GLY A 70 3.12 -10.98 -9.27
N LEU A 71 3.22 -9.76 -8.76
CA LEU A 71 2.72 -8.59 -9.46
C LEU A 71 3.63 -8.29 -10.66
N ILE A 72 3.06 -8.22 -11.85
CA ILE A 72 3.81 -7.96 -13.08
C ILE A 72 3.56 -6.51 -13.51
N VAL A 73 4.64 -5.73 -13.59
CA VAL A 73 4.58 -4.34 -14.07
C VAL A 73 5.12 -4.32 -15.48
N PRO A 74 4.27 -4.16 -16.52
CA PRO A 74 4.75 -4.12 -17.89
C PRO A 74 5.70 -2.96 -18.13
N GLU A 75 6.66 -3.16 -19.02
CA GLU A 75 7.61 -2.12 -19.37
C GLU A 75 6.89 -0.89 -19.93
N GLY A 76 7.26 0.27 -19.44
CA GLY A 76 6.65 1.53 -19.88
C GLY A 76 5.33 1.88 -19.18
N GLU A 77 4.80 1.00 -18.34
CA GLU A 77 3.57 1.27 -17.59
C GLU A 77 3.90 1.48 -16.11
N LYS A 78 3.19 2.41 -15.49
CA LYS A 78 3.34 2.67 -14.05
C LYS A 78 2.38 1.85 -13.22
N VAL A 79 1.23 1.50 -13.77
CA VAL A 79 0.18 0.76 -13.07
C VAL A 79 -0.02 -0.57 -13.77
N PRO A 80 0.26 -1.70 -13.09
CA PRO A 80 0.01 -3.00 -13.72
C PRO A 80 -1.49 -3.21 -13.92
N PRO A 81 -1.87 -3.94 -14.98
CA PRO A 81 -3.30 -4.20 -15.25
C PRO A 81 -4.04 -4.79 -14.05
N GLN A 82 -3.38 -5.64 -13.28
CA GLN A 82 -3.96 -6.28 -12.11
C GLN A 82 -4.27 -5.29 -10.97
N ALA A 83 -3.56 -4.17 -10.94
CA ALA A 83 -3.69 -3.20 -9.87
C ALA A 83 -4.56 -1.99 -10.24
N LYS A 84 -5.18 -1.98 -11.41
CA LYS A 84 -5.97 -0.81 -11.84
C LYS A 84 -7.11 -0.49 -10.88
N GLY A 85 -7.81 -1.50 -10.38
CA GLY A 85 -8.88 -1.30 -9.41
C GLY A 85 -8.36 -0.73 -8.09
N LEU A 86 -7.26 -1.28 -7.61
CA LEU A 86 -6.62 -0.78 -6.39
C LEU A 86 -6.10 0.65 -6.60
N ASP A 87 -5.48 0.90 -7.75
CA ASP A 87 -4.96 2.23 -8.06
C ASP A 87 -6.06 3.28 -8.08
N HIS A 88 -7.22 2.94 -8.63
CA HIS A 88 -8.38 3.83 -8.64
C HIS A 88 -8.79 4.21 -7.21
N VAL A 89 -8.85 3.25 -6.30
CA VAL A 89 -9.20 3.48 -4.90
C VAL A 89 -8.15 4.36 -4.22
N LEU A 90 -6.88 4.03 -4.41
CA LEU A 90 -5.80 4.79 -3.79
C LEU A 90 -5.73 6.23 -4.29
N ARG A 91 -5.93 6.44 -5.59
CA ARG A 91 -5.93 7.80 -6.15
C ARG A 91 -7.14 8.62 -5.70
N SER A 92 -8.26 7.96 -5.41
CA SER A 92 -9.42 8.64 -4.83
C SER A 92 -9.15 9.11 -3.41
N LEU A 93 -8.38 8.34 -2.65
CA LEU A 93 -8.03 8.68 -1.27
C LEU A 93 -6.86 9.67 -1.19
N PHE A 94 -5.89 9.52 -2.10
CA PHE A 94 -4.67 10.31 -2.11
C PHE A 94 -4.42 10.91 -3.49
N PRO A 95 -5.24 11.88 -3.92
CA PRO A 95 -5.18 12.40 -5.29
C PRO A 95 -3.85 13.08 -5.64
N GLU A 96 -3.09 13.50 -4.66
CA GLU A 96 -1.81 14.17 -4.88
C GLU A 96 -0.61 13.25 -4.69
N ALA A 97 -0.85 11.99 -4.29
CA ALA A 97 0.24 11.05 -4.04
C ALA A 97 0.72 10.39 -5.32
N GLU A 98 2.03 10.12 -5.37
CA GLU A 98 2.59 9.31 -6.44
C GLU A 98 2.44 7.85 -6.08
N MET A 99 2.09 7.03 -7.05
CA MET A 99 1.87 5.59 -6.87
C MET A 99 3.00 4.80 -7.50
N GLU A 100 3.50 3.80 -6.79
CA GLU A 100 4.51 2.89 -7.32
C GLU A 100 4.10 1.45 -7.00
N TYR A 101 4.25 0.57 -7.99
CA TYR A 101 3.91 -0.85 -7.87
C TYR A 101 5.10 -1.70 -8.25
N ALA A 102 5.36 -2.75 -7.47
CA ALA A 102 6.46 -3.68 -7.76
C ALA A 102 6.12 -5.07 -7.24
N SER A 103 6.83 -6.07 -7.76
CA SER A 103 6.58 -7.46 -7.39
C SER A 103 7.24 -7.88 -6.08
N ASP A 104 8.33 -7.22 -5.69
CA ASP A 104 9.09 -7.62 -4.51
C ASP A 104 9.26 -6.47 -3.54
N LEU A 105 9.26 -6.82 -2.26
CA LEU A 105 9.56 -5.85 -1.22
C LEU A 105 11.05 -5.51 -1.28
N LEU A 106 11.35 -4.22 -1.33
CA LEU A 106 12.71 -3.74 -1.36
C LEU A 106 13.25 -3.53 0.06
N ASP A 107 14.55 -3.75 0.24
CA ASP A 107 15.19 -3.52 1.53
C ASP A 107 14.99 -2.09 2.02
N ALA A 108 14.93 -1.13 1.11
CA ALA A 108 14.69 0.26 1.44
C ALA A 108 13.34 0.45 2.12
N ALA A 109 12.30 -0.28 1.69
CA ALA A 109 10.99 -0.21 2.32
C ALA A 109 11.04 -0.72 3.75
N ARG A 110 11.77 -1.80 3.99
CA ARG A 110 11.95 -2.33 5.34
C ARG A 110 12.67 -1.34 6.24
N ALA A 111 13.70 -0.70 5.73
CA ALA A 111 14.45 0.29 6.49
C ALA A 111 13.59 1.49 6.87
N VAL A 112 12.77 1.98 5.93
CA VAL A 112 11.89 3.12 6.17
C VAL A 112 10.87 2.80 7.26
N CYS A 113 10.32 1.59 7.24
CA CYS A 113 9.30 1.18 8.21
C CYS A 113 9.87 0.61 9.50
N GLY A 114 11.19 0.56 9.65
CA GLY A 114 11.82 0.04 10.85
C GLY A 114 11.74 -1.46 11.00
N HIS A 115 11.39 -2.19 9.96
CA HIS A 115 11.37 -3.65 9.97
C HIS A 115 12.80 -4.17 10.01
N LYS A 116 13.05 -5.07 10.91
CA LYS A 116 14.35 -5.69 11.00
C LYS A 116 14.45 -6.88 10.04
N PRO A 117 15.61 -7.08 9.45
CA PRO A 117 15.82 -8.25 8.61
C PRO A 117 15.68 -9.54 9.41
#